data_30a1b778ced8594a4f2ea49ef0962806
#
_entry.id   30a1b778ced8594a4f2ea49ef0962806
#
_cell.length_a   1.000
_cell.length_b   1.000
_cell.length_c   1.000
_cell.angle_alpha   90.00
_cell.angle_beta   90.00
_cell.angle_gamma   90.00
#
_symmetry.space_group_name_H-M   'P 1'
#
loop_
_entity.id
_entity.type
_entity.pdbx_description
1 polymer ?
#
loop_
_entity_poly.entity_id
_entity_poly.type
_entity_poly.pdbx_seq_one_letter_code
_entity_poly.pdbx_strand_id
1 'polypeptide(L)'
;SHAFPFVRIRINLLDSLRGPALVLRLIPQTILTMEQLKLPEVLTELAGRPKGLILVTGPTGSGKSTTLAAMIDWINRNETRHILTIEDPVEFVHDSKRSLIRHREVGMHTLKFHNALRAALREDPDVILVGEIRDQETLSTALEAAQTGHLVFGTLHTNSAVKTVERVLGMFPPEEQDSVRRSLSE
;
A
#
# COMPACT_ATOMS: atom_id res chain seq x y z
N SER A 1 -24.22 -19.61 20.50
CA SER A 1 -23.04 -18.74 20.53
C SER A 1 -23.29 -17.60 19.54
N HIS A 2 -23.58 -16.42 20.04
CA HIS A 2 -23.67 -15.23 19.20
C HIS A 2 -22.24 -14.83 18.88
N ALA A 3 -21.81 -15.03 17.62
CA ALA A 3 -20.62 -14.43 17.12
C ALA A 3 -20.86 -12.92 17.02
N PHE A 4 -20.27 -12.14 17.90
CA PHE A 4 -20.16 -10.71 17.71
C PHE A 4 -19.38 -10.48 16.40
N PRO A 5 -19.80 -9.55 15.53
CA PRO A 5 -18.98 -9.15 14.42
C PRO A 5 -17.63 -8.69 14.98
N PHE A 6 -16.56 -9.36 14.60
CA PHE A 6 -15.23 -9.09 15.15
C PHE A 6 -14.84 -7.66 14.81
N VAL A 7 -14.84 -6.80 15.80
CA VAL A 7 -14.27 -5.46 15.70
C VAL A 7 -12.77 -5.60 15.87
N ARG A 8 -11.99 -5.22 14.87
CA ARG A 8 -10.54 -5.16 14.99
C ARG A 8 -10.16 -3.87 15.69
N ILE A 9 -9.44 -3.97 16.79
CA ILE A 9 -9.03 -2.83 17.60
C ILE A 9 -7.52 -2.80 17.68
N ARG A 10 -6.93 -1.67 17.31
CA ARG A 10 -5.53 -1.36 17.57
C ARG A 10 -5.42 -0.78 18.97
N ILE A 11 -4.62 -1.41 19.81
CA ILE A 11 -4.36 -1.00 21.19
C ILE A 11 -2.93 -0.49 21.29
N ASN A 12 -2.75 0.74 21.75
CA ASN A 12 -1.46 1.30 22.09
C ASN A 12 -1.42 1.57 23.59
N LEU A 13 -0.48 0.90 24.28
CA LEU A 13 -0.19 1.11 25.69
C LEU A 13 0.97 2.07 25.80
N LEU A 14 0.85 3.08 26.63
CA LEU A 14 1.92 4.06 26.89
C LEU A 14 1.94 4.43 28.37
N ASP A 15 3.13 4.70 28.88
CA ASP A 15 3.29 5.28 30.19
C ASP A 15 3.21 6.80 30.12
N SER A 16 2.45 7.39 31.02
CA SER A 16 2.32 8.83 31.17
C SER A 16 2.63 9.27 32.62
N LEU A 17 2.87 10.56 32.81
CA LEU A 17 3.09 11.14 34.14
C LEU A 17 1.98 10.84 35.18
N ARG A 18 0.79 10.48 34.72
CA ARG A 18 -0.38 10.14 35.56
C ARG A 18 -0.65 8.62 35.63
N GLY A 19 0.29 7.80 35.15
CA GLY A 19 0.17 6.34 35.08
C GLY A 19 -0.03 5.82 33.67
N PRO A 20 -0.22 4.51 33.49
CA PRO A 20 -0.40 3.91 32.20
C PRO A 20 -1.66 4.42 31.50
N ALA A 21 -1.53 4.70 30.22
CA ALA A 21 -2.62 5.15 29.36
C ALA A 21 -2.82 4.18 28.20
N LEU A 22 -4.07 4.11 27.73
CA LEU A 22 -4.49 3.20 26.66
C LEU A 22 -5.15 4.03 25.55
N VAL A 23 -4.64 3.87 24.32
CA VAL A 23 -5.27 4.44 23.13
C VAL A 23 -5.84 3.30 22.28
N LEU A 24 -7.15 3.35 22.06
CA LEU A 24 -7.89 2.37 21.28
C LEU A 24 -8.30 3.00 19.95
N ARG A 25 -8.00 2.33 18.83
CA ARG A 25 -8.47 2.71 17.50
C ARG A 25 -9.26 1.55 16.89
N LEU A 26 -10.51 1.81 16.56
CA LEU A 26 -11.32 0.88 15.80
C LEU A 26 -10.82 0.82 14.36
N ILE A 27 -10.60 -0.39 13.84
CA ILE A 27 -10.19 -0.62 12.46
C ILE A 27 -11.41 -1.11 11.68
N PRO A 28 -11.84 -0.40 10.62
CA PRO A 28 -12.95 -0.82 9.80
C PRO A 28 -12.67 -2.19 9.17
N GLN A 29 -13.64 -3.10 9.21
CA GLN A 29 -13.53 -4.42 8.58
C GLN A 29 -14.17 -4.46 7.20
N THR A 30 -15.09 -3.54 6.92
CA THR A 30 -15.79 -3.50 5.65
C THR A 30 -14.95 -2.75 4.61
N ILE A 31 -14.61 -3.44 3.53
CA ILE A 31 -13.98 -2.84 2.36
C ILE A 31 -15.09 -2.36 1.44
N LEU A 32 -15.12 -1.04 1.20
CA LEU A 32 -16.06 -0.44 0.25
C LEU A 32 -15.53 -0.62 -1.18
N THR A 33 -16.44 -0.83 -2.12
CA THR A 33 -16.08 -0.94 -3.53
C THR A 33 -15.79 0.43 -4.14
N MET A 34 -15.12 0.46 -5.30
CA MET A 34 -14.87 1.71 -6.03
C MET A 34 -16.17 2.42 -6.40
N GLU A 35 -17.21 1.68 -6.75
CA GLU A 35 -18.55 2.20 -7.07
C GLU A 35 -19.23 2.83 -5.83
N GLN A 36 -19.15 2.18 -4.67
CA GLN A 36 -19.68 2.70 -3.41
C GLN A 36 -18.98 3.99 -2.97
N LEU A 37 -17.67 4.07 -3.22
CA LEU A 37 -16.87 5.26 -2.96
C LEU A 37 -17.00 6.34 -4.03
N LYS A 38 -17.74 6.07 -5.12
CA LYS A 38 -17.88 6.96 -6.28
C LYS A 38 -16.53 7.40 -6.84
N LEU A 39 -15.59 6.49 -6.90
CA LEU A 39 -14.26 6.75 -7.45
C LEU A 39 -14.31 6.85 -8.97
N PRO A 40 -13.44 7.67 -9.59
CA PRO A 40 -13.36 7.78 -11.04
C PRO A 40 -13.06 6.43 -11.72
N GLU A 41 -13.67 6.19 -12.88
CA GLU A 41 -13.53 4.94 -13.64
C GLU A 41 -12.09 4.65 -14.07
N VAL A 42 -11.27 5.68 -14.25
CA VAL A 42 -9.84 5.54 -14.54
C VAL A 42 -9.09 4.69 -13.52
N LEU A 43 -9.54 4.65 -12.26
CA LEU A 43 -8.90 3.80 -11.23
C LEU A 43 -9.12 2.31 -11.50
N THR A 44 -10.24 1.94 -12.13
CA THR A 44 -10.49 0.57 -12.58
C THR A 44 -9.52 0.20 -13.72
N GLU A 45 -9.31 1.11 -14.66
CA GLU A 45 -8.34 0.91 -15.74
C GLU A 45 -6.92 0.75 -15.19
N LEU A 46 -6.53 1.62 -14.24
CA LEU A 46 -5.23 1.53 -13.58
C LEU A 46 -5.06 0.22 -12.80
N ALA A 47 -6.09 -0.22 -12.08
CA ALA A 47 -6.07 -1.47 -11.32
C ALA A 47 -5.94 -2.72 -12.24
N GLY A 48 -6.43 -2.63 -13.47
CA GLY A 48 -6.32 -3.68 -14.47
C GLY A 48 -4.98 -3.75 -15.21
N ARG A 49 -4.06 -2.79 -15.00
CA ARG A 49 -2.75 -2.78 -15.66
C ARG A 49 -1.93 -4.02 -15.30
N PRO A 50 -1.15 -4.58 -16.23
CA PRO A 50 -0.30 -5.74 -15.94
C PRO A 50 0.92 -5.37 -15.09
N LYS A 51 1.43 -4.16 -15.22
CA LYS A 51 2.63 -3.65 -14.52
C LYS A 51 2.57 -2.14 -14.40
N GLY A 52 3.46 -1.59 -13.58
CA GLY A 52 3.65 -0.16 -13.39
C GLY A 52 3.64 0.24 -11.92
N LEU A 53 3.90 1.51 -11.65
CA LEU A 53 3.86 2.10 -10.31
C LEU A 53 2.67 3.05 -10.19
N ILE A 54 1.79 2.78 -9.24
CA ILE A 54 0.65 3.62 -8.90
C ILE A 54 0.88 4.22 -7.52
N LEU A 55 0.99 5.55 -7.45
CA LEU A 55 1.18 6.27 -6.19
C LEU A 55 -0.12 6.96 -5.78
N VAL A 56 -0.63 6.61 -4.60
CA VAL A 56 -1.78 7.28 -3.99
C VAL A 56 -1.26 8.24 -2.93
N THR A 57 -1.50 9.53 -3.14
CA THR A 57 -0.88 10.58 -2.33
C THR A 57 -1.93 11.45 -1.63
N GLY A 58 -1.52 12.10 -0.56
CA GLY A 58 -2.39 12.96 0.24
C GLY A 58 -2.02 12.94 1.73
N PRO A 59 -2.56 13.88 2.52
CA PRO A 59 -2.33 13.92 3.96
C PRO A 59 -2.93 12.69 4.67
N THR A 60 -2.58 12.52 5.94
CA THR A 60 -3.20 11.52 6.80
C THR A 60 -4.72 11.76 6.89
N GLY A 61 -5.51 10.70 6.79
CA GLY A 61 -6.97 10.80 6.84
C GLY A 61 -7.65 11.23 5.53
N SER A 62 -6.91 11.40 4.42
CA SER A 62 -7.47 11.78 3.12
C SER A 62 -8.14 10.63 2.34
N GLY A 63 -8.16 9.41 2.89
CA GLY A 63 -8.78 8.26 2.25
C GLY A 63 -7.85 7.42 1.38
N LYS A 64 -6.52 7.61 1.45
CA LYS A 64 -5.55 6.80 0.68
C LYS A 64 -5.74 5.31 0.85
N SER A 65 -5.72 4.85 2.10
CA SER A 65 -5.86 3.42 2.43
C SER A 65 -7.21 2.86 2.01
N THR A 66 -8.28 3.65 2.12
CA THR A 66 -9.63 3.27 1.67
C THR A 66 -9.68 3.11 0.15
N THR A 67 -9.09 4.05 -0.59
CA THR A 67 -8.99 4.00 -2.06
C THR A 67 -8.17 2.79 -2.51
N LEU A 68 -7.00 2.56 -1.90
CA LEU A 68 -6.17 1.40 -2.21
C LEU A 68 -6.88 0.08 -1.90
N ALA A 69 -7.57 -0.01 -0.75
CA ALA A 69 -8.34 -1.19 -0.39
C ALA A 69 -9.43 -1.49 -1.44
N ALA A 70 -10.12 -0.46 -1.95
CA ALA A 70 -11.11 -0.61 -3.00
C ALA A 70 -10.51 -1.09 -4.34
N MET A 71 -9.32 -0.57 -4.71
CA MET A 71 -8.61 -1.01 -5.92
C MET A 71 -8.13 -2.47 -5.79
N ILE A 72 -7.55 -2.84 -4.67
CA ILE A 72 -7.13 -4.21 -4.38
C ILE A 72 -8.32 -5.16 -4.35
N ASP A 73 -9.45 -4.76 -3.75
CA ASP A 73 -10.67 -5.58 -3.76
C ASP A 73 -11.21 -5.78 -5.17
N TRP A 74 -11.14 -4.76 -6.03
CA TRP A 74 -11.53 -4.88 -7.43
C TRP A 74 -10.67 -5.92 -8.16
N ILE A 75 -9.34 -5.86 -8.02
CA ILE A 75 -8.42 -6.87 -8.59
C ILE A 75 -8.78 -8.26 -8.05
N ASN A 76 -8.96 -8.38 -6.75
CA ASN A 76 -9.28 -9.64 -6.08
C ASN A 76 -10.59 -10.28 -6.56
N ARG A 77 -11.58 -9.47 -6.94
CA ARG A 77 -12.87 -9.95 -7.46
C ARG A 77 -12.86 -10.26 -8.94
N ASN A 78 -12.05 -9.58 -9.73
CA ASN A 78 -12.13 -9.60 -11.19
C ASN A 78 -10.97 -10.32 -11.86
N GLU A 79 -9.80 -10.36 -11.22
CA GLU A 79 -8.56 -10.89 -11.79
C GLU A 79 -8.09 -12.14 -11.04
N THR A 80 -7.30 -12.98 -11.73
CA THR A 80 -6.65 -14.15 -11.12
C THR A 80 -5.17 -13.83 -10.95
N ARG A 81 -4.81 -13.17 -9.84
CA ARG A 81 -3.45 -12.69 -9.55
C ARG A 81 -2.98 -13.09 -8.16
N HIS A 82 -1.67 -13.11 -7.96
CA HIS A 82 -1.06 -13.19 -6.64
C HIS A 82 -0.78 -11.78 -6.12
N ILE A 83 -1.46 -11.38 -5.05
CA ILE A 83 -1.38 -10.04 -4.45
C ILE A 83 -0.67 -10.15 -3.11
N LEU A 84 0.40 -9.38 -2.92
CA LEU A 84 1.09 -9.24 -1.65
C LEU A 84 0.92 -7.82 -1.11
N THR A 85 0.53 -7.70 0.15
CA THR A 85 0.53 -6.40 0.85
C THR A 85 1.61 -6.36 1.91
N ILE A 86 2.31 -5.23 2.00
CA ILE A 86 3.34 -4.94 3.00
C ILE A 86 2.94 -3.64 3.69
N GLU A 87 2.52 -3.71 4.94
CA GLU A 87 1.90 -2.60 5.65
C GLU A 87 2.40 -2.49 7.09
N ASP A 88 2.27 -1.32 7.69
CA ASP A 88 2.66 -1.05 9.08
C ASP A 88 1.62 -0.16 9.80
N PRO A 89 0.60 -0.78 10.41
CA PRO A 89 0.13 -2.17 10.28
C PRO A 89 -0.84 -2.37 9.12
N VAL A 90 -1.27 -3.62 8.90
CA VAL A 90 -2.36 -3.94 7.98
C VAL A 90 -3.64 -3.23 8.41
N GLU A 91 -4.16 -2.36 7.55
CA GLU A 91 -5.41 -1.61 7.82
C GLU A 91 -6.65 -2.37 7.37
N PHE A 92 -6.62 -2.98 6.19
CA PHE A 92 -7.72 -3.77 5.65
C PHE A 92 -7.28 -5.21 5.39
N VAL A 93 -8.04 -6.16 5.90
CA VAL A 93 -7.81 -7.58 5.64
C VAL A 93 -8.70 -8.03 4.50
N HIS A 94 -8.08 -8.48 3.42
CA HIS A 94 -8.77 -9.04 2.27
C HIS A 94 -8.76 -10.55 2.35
N ASP A 95 -9.93 -11.17 2.23
CA ASP A 95 -10.03 -12.61 1.99
C ASP A 95 -9.79 -12.89 0.51
N SER A 96 -9.05 -13.95 0.20
CA SER A 96 -8.81 -14.37 -1.18
C SER A 96 -10.14 -14.72 -1.86
N LYS A 97 -10.38 -14.17 -3.05
CA LYS A 97 -11.56 -14.42 -3.90
C LYS A 97 -11.14 -15.10 -5.21
N ARG A 98 -11.01 -14.35 -6.30
CA ARG A 98 -10.41 -14.85 -7.54
C ARG A 98 -8.89 -14.79 -7.53
N SER A 99 -8.33 -13.84 -6.78
CA SER A 99 -6.89 -13.70 -6.56
C SER A 99 -6.47 -14.34 -5.23
N LEU A 100 -5.21 -14.73 -5.14
CA LEU A 100 -4.59 -15.11 -3.88
C LEU A 100 -4.04 -13.85 -3.22
N ILE A 101 -4.49 -13.52 -2.00
CA ILE A 101 -3.98 -12.38 -1.23
C ILE A 101 -3.23 -12.86 0.00
N ARG A 102 -2.06 -12.29 0.22
CA ARG A 102 -1.26 -12.45 1.43
C ARG A 102 -0.90 -11.10 2.02
N HIS A 103 -1.06 -10.98 3.34
CA HIS A 103 -0.72 -9.78 4.09
C HIS A 103 0.56 -9.98 4.89
N ARG A 104 1.48 -9.03 4.79
CA ARG A 104 2.71 -9.01 5.57
C ARG A 104 2.78 -7.71 6.37
N GLU A 105 2.79 -7.83 7.69
CA GLU A 105 2.88 -6.68 8.58
C GLU A 105 4.33 -6.45 8.99
N VAL A 106 4.81 -5.22 8.83
CA VAL A 106 6.14 -4.78 9.30
C VAL A 106 6.13 -4.73 10.84
N GLY A 107 7.20 -5.19 11.45
CA GLY A 107 7.30 -5.33 12.90
C GLY A 107 6.85 -6.68 13.44
N MET A 108 5.84 -7.31 12.83
CA MET A 108 5.41 -8.68 13.19
C MET A 108 6.06 -9.75 12.31
N HIS A 109 6.09 -9.50 10.99
CA HIS A 109 6.54 -10.48 9.99
C HIS A 109 7.88 -10.11 9.34
N THR A 110 8.31 -8.85 9.49
CA THR A 110 9.56 -8.30 8.95
C THR A 110 9.94 -7.04 9.73
N LEU A 111 11.22 -6.66 9.69
CA LEU A 111 11.72 -5.49 10.44
C LEU A 111 11.72 -4.19 9.62
N LYS A 112 11.73 -4.27 8.28
CA LYS A 112 11.79 -3.11 7.38
C LYS A 112 10.99 -3.33 6.11
N PHE A 113 10.37 -2.28 5.58
CA PHE A 113 9.65 -2.30 4.29
C PHE A 113 10.52 -2.80 3.14
N HIS A 114 11.73 -2.29 3.00
CA HIS A 114 12.66 -2.69 1.96
C HIS A 114 12.96 -4.21 1.98
N ASN A 115 13.27 -4.77 3.14
CA ASN A 115 13.52 -6.21 3.28
C ASN A 115 12.28 -7.04 2.95
N ALA A 116 11.10 -6.58 3.38
CA ALA A 116 9.83 -7.22 3.07
C ALA A 116 9.55 -7.20 1.56
N LEU A 117 9.79 -6.08 0.89
CA LEU A 117 9.56 -5.92 -0.54
C LEU A 117 10.51 -6.82 -1.35
N ARG A 118 11.81 -6.86 -1.00
CA ARG A 118 12.76 -7.78 -1.64
C ARG A 118 12.40 -9.26 -1.44
N ALA A 119 11.91 -9.62 -0.25
CA ALA A 119 11.45 -10.98 0.00
C ALA A 119 10.16 -11.29 -0.77
N ALA A 120 9.24 -10.32 -0.86
CA ALA A 120 8.00 -10.43 -1.60
C ALA A 120 8.23 -10.73 -3.09
N LEU A 121 9.20 -10.08 -3.72
CA LEU A 121 9.56 -10.31 -5.12
C LEU A 121 9.99 -11.75 -5.43
N ARG A 122 10.44 -12.51 -4.42
CA ARG A 122 10.80 -13.92 -4.56
C ARG A 122 9.60 -14.87 -4.46
N GLU A 123 8.43 -14.37 -4.11
CA GLU A 123 7.19 -15.12 -4.01
C GLU A 123 6.38 -15.09 -5.31
N ASP A 124 6.95 -14.52 -6.39
CA ASP A 124 6.35 -14.36 -7.70
C ASP A 124 4.97 -13.68 -7.67
N PRO A 125 4.86 -12.48 -7.07
CA PRO A 125 3.62 -11.75 -7.02
C PRO A 125 3.35 -11.04 -8.34
N ASP A 126 2.07 -10.92 -8.72
CA ASP A 126 1.65 -10.06 -9.83
C ASP A 126 1.42 -8.62 -9.36
N VAL A 127 0.92 -8.47 -8.14
CA VAL A 127 0.55 -7.18 -7.54
C VAL A 127 1.18 -7.04 -6.16
N ILE A 128 1.78 -5.89 -5.90
CA ILE A 128 2.39 -5.58 -4.61
C ILE A 128 1.82 -4.26 -4.09
N LEU A 129 1.29 -4.26 -2.88
CA LEU A 129 0.93 -3.04 -2.15
C LEU A 129 2.02 -2.75 -1.11
N VAL A 130 2.67 -1.59 -1.23
CA VAL A 130 3.58 -1.04 -0.23
C VAL A 130 2.83 0.06 0.52
N GLY A 131 2.48 -0.19 1.75
CA GLY A 131 1.63 0.68 2.57
C GLY A 131 2.13 2.11 2.67
N GLU A 132 3.45 2.30 2.77
CA GLU A 132 4.08 3.62 2.72
C GLU A 132 5.52 3.53 2.19
N ILE A 133 5.87 4.47 1.29
CA ILE A 133 7.23 4.64 0.76
C ILE A 133 7.86 5.83 1.48
N ARG A 134 8.82 5.57 2.38
CA ARG A 134 9.48 6.60 3.21
C ARG A 134 10.93 6.87 2.83
N ASP A 135 11.58 5.91 2.21
CA ASP A 135 13.02 5.93 1.95
C ASP A 135 13.36 5.55 0.51
N GLN A 136 14.59 5.92 0.13
CA GLN A 136 15.13 5.66 -1.21
C GLN A 136 15.18 4.18 -1.55
N GLU A 137 15.59 3.33 -0.61
CA GLU A 137 15.76 1.89 -0.86
C GLU A 137 14.43 1.22 -1.21
N THR A 138 13.36 1.55 -0.47
CA THR A 138 12.01 1.05 -0.74
C THR A 138 11.50 1.56 -2.08
N LEU A 139 11.72 2.85 -2.39
CA LEU A 139 11.29 3.46 -3.65
C LEU A 139 12.04 2.87 -4.85
N SER A 140 13.36 2.71 -4.75
CA SER A 140 14.18 2.12 -5.81
C SER A 140 13.72 0.68 -6.14
N THR A 141 13.49 -0.12 -5.10
CA THR A 141 13.00 -1.50 -5.27
C THR A 141 11.58 -1.54 -5.85
N ALA A 142 10.71 -0.59 -5.48
CA ALA A 142 9.36 -0.47 -6.03
C ALA A 142 9.38 -0.08 -7.53
N LEU A 143 10.26 0.84 -7.92
CA LEU A 143 10.47 1.23 -9.33
C LEU A 143 10.99 0.05 -10.15
N GLU A 144 12.01 -0.65 -9.66
CA GLU A 144 12.56 -1.83 -10.32
C GLU A 144 11.49 -2.92 -10.51
N ALA A 145 10.71 -3.20 -9.48
CA ALA A 145 9.59 -4.15 -9.55
C ALA A 145 8.56 -3.74 -10.60
N ALA A 146 8.19 -2.46 -10.64
CA ALA A 146 7.23 -1.93 -11.61
C ALA A 146 7.73 -2.06 -13.05
N GLN A 147 9.02 -1.86 -13.30
CA GLN A 147 9.64 -2.03 -14.61
C GLN A 147 9.76 -3.49 -15.03
N THR A 148 9.97 -4.39 -14.07
CA THR A 148 10.22 -5.82 -14.33
C THR A 148 8.96 -6.68 -14.38
N GLY A 149 7.78 -6.09 -14.44
CA GLY A 149 6.53 -6.80 -14.75
C GLY A 149 5.52 -6.89 -13.60
N HIS A 150 5.73 -6.18 -12.49
CA HIS A 150 4.82 -6.16 -11.35
C HIS A 150 3.97 -4.88 -11.35
N LEU A 151 2.72 -4.99 -10.93
CA LEU A 151 1.89 -3.83 -10.60
C LEU A 151 2.12 -3.45 -9.14
N VAL A 152 2.73 -2.30 -8.91
CA VAL A 152 3.11 -1.83 -7.57
C VAL A 152 2.24 -0.65 -7.16
N PHE A 153 1.58 -0.76 -6.03
CA PHE A 153 0.87 0.33 -5.36
C PHE A 153 1.70 0.84 -4.19
N GLY A 154 1.76 2.15 -4.04
CA GLY A 154 2.43 2.77 -2.90
C GLY A 154 1.72 4.03 -2.42
N THR A 155 2.02 4.47 -1.20
CA THR A 155 1.54 5.75 -0.68
C THR A 155 2.67 6.71 -0.36
N LEU A 156 2.39 7.99 -0.54
CA LEU A 156 3.22 9.11 -0.13
C LEU A 156 2.37 10.20 0.53
N HIS A 157 2.98 11.00 1.39
CA HIS A 157 2.31 12.10 2.09
C HIS A 157 2.53 13.45 1.39
N THR A 158 2.32 13.51 0.09
CA THR A 158 2.41 14.74 -0.71
C THR A 158 1.03 15.24 -1.09
N ASN A 159 0.89 16.56 -1.32
CA ASN A 159 -0.40 17.20 -1.51
C ASN A 159 -0.77 17.43 -3.00
N SER A 160 0.12 17.08 -3.93
CA SER A 160 -0.13 17.19 -5.37
C SER A 160 0.76 16.23 -6.15
N ALA A 161 0.38 15.94 -7.40
CA ALA A 161 1.16 15.11 -8.31
C ALA A 161 2.56 15.70 -8.57
N VAL A 162 2.66 17.02 -8.77
CA VAL A 162 3.94 17.70 -8.99
C VAL A 162 4.87 17.53 -7.79
N LYS A 163 4.37 17.81 -6.57
CA LYS A 163 5.16 17.60 -5.34
C LYS A 163 5.52 16.14 -5.11
N THR A 164 4.71 15.21 -5.62
CA THR A 164 5.01 13.78 -5.56
C THR A 164 6.24 13.46 -6.41
N VAL A 165 6.28 13.96 -7.64
CA VAL A 165 7.46 13.78 -8.54
C VAL A 165 8.70 14.42 -7.90
N GLU A 166 8.59 15.65 -7.41
CA GLU A 166 9.70 16.33 -6.69
C GLU A 166 10.18 15.53 -5.48
N ARG A 167 9.25 14.98 -4.69
CA ARG A 167 9.56 14.16 -3.51
C ARG A 167 10.27 12.87 -3.90
N VAL A 168 9.79 12.20 -4.95
CA VAL A 168 10.41 10.98 -5.50
C VAL A 168 11.84 11.28 -5.95
N LEU A 169 12.05 12.32 -6.75
CA LEU A 169 13.37 12.72 -7.22
C LEU A 169 14.29 13.13 -6.07
N GLY A 170 13.76 13.85 -5.08
CA GLY A 170 14.51 14.29 -3.90
C GLY A 170 14.95 13.17 -2.95
N MET A 171 14.47 11.94 -3.12
CA MET A 171 14.96 10.76 -2.40
C MET A 171 16.28 10.23 -2.98
N PHE A 172 16.63 10.62 -4.22
CA PHE A 172 17.83 10.17 -4.91
C PHE A 172 18.89 11.25 -4.98
N PRO A 173 20.16 10.88 -4.97
CA PRO A 173 21.26 11.82 -5.20
C PRO A 173 21.15 12.43 -6.61
N PRO A 174 21.68 13.66 -6.83
CA PRO A 174 21.53 14.39 -8.09
C PRO A 174 21.92 13.61 -9.34
N GLU A 175 22.97 12.80 -9.24
CA GLU A 175 23.50 11.96 -10.34
C GLU A 175 22.53 10.86 -10.79
N GLU A 176 21.62 10.43 -9.92
CA GLU A 176 20.63 9.38 -10.22
C GLU A 176 19.30 9.93 -10.69
N GLN A 177 18.99 11.22 -10.44
CA GLN A 177 17.67 11.81 -10.69
C GLN A 177 17.22 11.74 -12.14
N ASP A 178 18.15 11.88 -13.11
CA ASP A 178 17.79 11.79 -14.53
C ASP A 178 17.44 10.35 -14.94
N SER A 179 18.03 9.35 -14.33
CA SER A 179 17.65 7.95 -14.51
C SER A 179 16.27 7.68 -13.93
N VAL A 180 16.00 8.19 -12.74
CA VAL A 180 14.69 8.06 -12.07
C VAL A 180 13.59 8.78 -12.86
N ARG A 181 13.86 9.95 -13.43
CA ARG A 181 12.90 10.67 -14.31
C ARG A 181 12.51 9.81 -15.52
N ARG A 182 13.48 9.18 -16.16
CA ARG A 182 13.20 8.27 -17.29
C ARG A 182 12.32 7.11 -16.84
N SER A 183 12.65 6.46 -15.73
CA SER A 183 11.86 5.36 -15.17
C SER A 183 10.42 5.75 -14.82
N LEU A 184 10.19 7.00 -14.41
CA LEU A 184 8.84 7.52 -14.12
C LEU A 184 8.04 7.86 -15.38
N SER A 185 8.68 8.00 -16.54
CA SER A 185 8.03 8.34 -17.81
C SER A 185 7.61 7.12 -18.63
N GLU A 186 8.03 5.93 -18.26
CA GLU A 186 7.69 4.63 -18.86
C GLU A 186 6.41 4.05 -18.23
#